data_f0915639fc1ce14543a446f73417e8d9
#
_entry.id   f0915639fc1ce14543a446f73417e8d9
#
_cell.length_a   1.000
_cell.length_b   1.000
_cell.length_c   1.000
_cell.angle_alpha   90.00
_cell.angle_beta   90.00
_cell.angle_gamma   90.00
#
_symmetry.space_group_name_H-M   'P 1'
#
loop_
_entity.id
_entity.type
_entity.pdbx_description
1 polymer ?
#
loop_
_entity_poly.entity_id
_entity_poly.type
_entity_poly.pdbx_seq_one_letter_code
_entity_poly.pdbx_strand_id
1 'polypeptide(L)'
;MKWIAPLLAYLTVGIGLFVFHSAWGALLGFHVAITISLLIARPKLPVTILFKSTNFKWILLSILICGSSGITLYFLWDKFGFASDLSAQIKALGLTSSNWLTFIAYFALVNPFIEEYFWRGYFGNSSKSLYLYDFIYSGFHGLILFGKVQSYSIIFALSVLVFAGWFWRQIAREDHGLLAPVFGHMVADFTILMAVYLHI
;
A
#
# COMPACT_ATOMS: atom_id res chain seq x y z
N MET A 1 -3.76 -0.11 22.17
CA MET A 1 -3.33 0.60 20.96
C MET A 1 -2.88 -0.34 19.83
N LYS A 2 -2.03 -1.37 20.08
CA LYS A 2 -1.49 -2.23 18.98
C LYS A 2 -2.56 -2.93 18.11
N TRP A 3 -3.73 -3.27 18.64
CA TRP A 3 -4.83 -3.89 17.87
C TRP A 3 -5.83 -2.87 17.32
N ILE A 4 -6.02 -1.76 18.03
CA ILE A 4 -6.99 -0.72 17.67
C ILE A 4 -6.51 0.08 16.44
N ALA A 5 -5.21 0.38 16.37
CA ALA A 5 -4.66 1.20 15.29
C ALA A 5 -4.86 0.59 13.88
N PRO A 6 -4.55 -0.70 13.62
CA PRO A 6 -4.88 -1.33 12.34
C PRO A 6 -6.39 -1.37 12.08
N LEU A 7 -7.21 -1.64 13.09
CA LEU A 7 -8.66 -1.67 12.95
C LEU A 7 -9.22 -0.32 12.51
N LEU A 8 -8.74 0.79 13.07
CA LEU A 8 -9.14 2.14 12.63
C LEU A 8 -8.78 2.39 11.17
N ALA A 9 -7.59 1.96 10.74
CA ALA A 9 -7.17 2.05 9.35
C ALA A 9 -8.11 1.28 8.42
N TYR A 10 -8.47 0.04 8.75
CA TYR A 10 -9.47 -0.75 7.99
C TYR A 10 -10.84 -0.08 7.94
N LEU A 11 -11.33 0.40 9.08
CA LEU A 11 -12.64 1.05 9.18
C LEU A 11 -12.71 2.30 8.28
N THR A 12 -11.68 3.14 8.28
CA THR A 12 -11.68 4.35 7.46
C THR A 12 -11.62 4.05 5.98
N VAL A 13 -10.85 3.03 5.56
CA VAL A 13 -10.88 2.56 4.17
C VAL A 13 -12.27 2.03 3.81
N GLY A 14 -12.87 1.17 4.64
CA GLY A 14 -14.21 0.64 4.40
C GLY A 14 -15.28 1.74 4.31
N ILE A 15 -15.28 2.68 5.25
CA ILE A 15 -16.21 3.82 5.23
C ILE A 15 -16.00 4.69 3.98
N GLY A 16 -14.74 5.00 3.64
CA GLY A 16 -14.42 5.78 2.45
C GLY A 16 -14.92 5.13 1.16
N LEU A 17 -14.71 3.82 1.00
CA LEU A 17 -15.08 3.08 -0.21
C LEU A 17 -16.59 2.76 -0.29
N PHE A 18 -17.20 2.29 0.80
CA PHE A 18 -18.55 1.69 0.76
C PHE A 18 -19.66 2.61 1.27
N VAL A 19 -19.31 3.66 2.05
CA VAL A 19 -20.31 4.64 2.54
C VAL A 19 -20.21 5.95 1.77
N PHE A 20 -19.00 6.49 1.64
CA PHE A 20 -18.78 7.75 0.94
C PHE A 20 -18.54 7.60 -0.56
N HIS A 21 -18.36 6.39 -1.06
CA HIS A 21 -18.01 6.11 -2.46
C HIS A 21 -16.91 7.03 -2.97
N SER A 22 -15.82 7.16 -2.19
CA SER A 22 -14.74 8.09 -2.48
C SER A 22 -13.37 7.45 -2.29
N ALA A 23 -12.59 7.37 -3.37
CA ALA A 23 -11.20 6.91 -3.31
C ALA A 23 -10.34 7.87 -2.47
N TRP A 24 -10.52 9.18 -2.64
CA TRP A 24 -9.86 10.19 -1.82
C TRP A 24 -10.29 10.10 -0.36
N GLY A 25 -11.58 9.89 -0.10
CA GLY A 25 -12.10 9.70 1.26
C GLY A 25 -11.50 8.49 1.95
N ALA A 26 -11.34 7.38 1.24
CA ALA A 26 -10.68 6.18 1.76
C ALA A 26 -9.20 6.44 2.08
N LEU A 27 -8.45 7.03 1.15
CA LEU A 27 -7.02 7.31 1.29
C LEU A 27 -6.74 8.31 2.42
N LEU A 28 -7.41 9.46 2.41
CA LEU A 28 -7.21 10.50 3.44
C LEU A 28 -7.70 10.04 4.81
N GLY A 29 -8.83 9.33 4.87
CA GLY A 29 -9.32 8.73 6.11
C GLY A 29 -8.33 7.73 6.70
N PHE A 30 -7.71 6.89 5.86
CA PHE A 30 -6.66 5.96 6.24
C PHE A 30 -5.44 6.70 6.82
N HIS A 31 -4.96 7.77 6.16
CA HIS A 31 -3.83 8.58 6.64
C HIS A 31 -4.15 9.26 7.98
N VAL A 32 -5.35 9.80 8.13
CA VAL A 32 -5.79 10.42 9.39
C VAL A 32 -5.84 9.40 10.52
N ALA A 33 -6.41 8.21 10.27
CA ALA A 33 -6.47 7.13 11.27
C ALA A 33 -5.08 6.67 11.72
N ILE A 34 -4.15 6.49 10.79
CA ILE A 34 -2.75 6.15 11.09
C ILE A 34 -2.09 7.27 11.88
N THR A 35 -2.19 8.51 11.42
CA THR A 35 -1.56 9.66 12.06
C THR A 35 -2.05 9.84 13.49
N ILE A 36 -3.36 9.78 13.73
CA ILE A 36 -3.93 9.85 15.09
C ILE A 36 -3.41 8.68 15.96
N SER A 37 -3.39 7.47 15.39
CA SER A 37 -2.88 6.29 16.09
C SER A 37 -1.42 6.45 16.52
N LEU A 38 -0.58 7.00 15.63
CA LEU A 38 0.83 7.26 15.92
C LEU A 38 1.02 8.38 16.95
N LEU A 39 0.23 9.46 16.86
CA LEU A 39 0.25 10.56 17.84
C LEU A 39 -0.10 10.08 19.25
N ILE A 40 -1.09 9.18 19.37
CA ILE A 40 -1.48 8.59 20.66
C ILE A 40 -0.44 7.56 21.13
N ALA A 41 0.06 6.71 20.23
CA ALA A 41 1.00 5.64 20.57
C ALA A 41 2.40 6.17 20.94
N ARG A 42 2.79 7.31 20.35
CA ARG A 42 4.10 7.97 20.57
C ARG A 42 5.27 6.98 20.42
N PRO A 43 5.45 6.36 19.23
CA PRO A 43 6.54 5.41 19.04
C PRO A 43 7.88 6.08 19.33
N LYS A 44 8.80 5.34 19.97
CA LYS A 44 10.17 5.85 20.25
C LYS A 44 11.04 5.95 19.01
N LEU A 45 10.59 5.41 17.87
CA LEU A 45 11.32 5.44 16.60
C LEU A 45 11.25 6.85 16.01
N PRO A 46 12.39 7.50 15.70
CA PRO A 46 12.38 8.83 15.11
C PRO A 46 11.88 8.80 13.66
N VAL A 47 11.13 9.82 13.26
CA VAL A 47 10.60 9.94 11.87
C VAL A 47 11.73 9.98 10.82
N THR A 48 12.90 10.46 11.21
CA THR A 48 14.11 10.49 10.35
C THR A 48 14.53 9.12 9.83
N ILE A 49 14.05 8.01 10.42
CA ILE A 49 14.28 6.65 9.94
C ILE A 49 13.74 6.43 8.52
N LEU A 50 12.70 7.16 8.11
CA LEU A 50 12.14 7.14 6.75
C LEU A 50 13.13 7.58 5.67
N PHE A 51 14.11 8.40 6.05
CA PHE A 51 15.12 8.96 5.15
C PHE A 51 16.49 8.29 5.33
N LYS A 52 16.54 7.20 6.11
CA LYS A 52 17.78 6.47 6.40
C LYS A 52 17.89 5.23 5.52
N SER A 53 19.05 5.07 4.89
CA SER A 53 19.52 3.84 4.27
C SER A 53 21.03 3.75 4.48
N THR A 54 21.55 2.56 4.72
CA THR A 54 23.00 2.33 4.90
C THR A 54 23.66 1.84 3.62
N ASN A 55 22.88 1.34 2.65
CA ASN A 55 23.44 0.81 1.42
C ASN A 55 22.46 0.94 0.24
N PHE A 56 22.85 1.69 -0.76
CA PHE A 56 22.09 1.96 -1.98
C PHE A 56 21.59 0.69 -2.70
N LYS A 57 22.28 -0.44 -2.55
CA LYS A 57 21.82 -1.73 -3.12
C LYS A 57 20.40 -2.10 -2.69
N TRP A 58 20.02 -1.78 -1.44
CA TRP A 58 18.69 -2.10 -0.93
C TRP A 58 17.60 -1.25 -1.57
N ILE A 59 17.91 0.03 -1.85
CA ILE A 59 17.01 0.92 -2.59
C ILE A 59 16.81 0.38 -4.01
N LEU A 60 17.90 0.07 -4.72
CA LEU A 60 17.85 -0.45 -6.09
C LEU A 60 17.08 -1.77 -6.15
N LEU A 61 17.38 -2.72 -5.23
CA LEU A 61 16.71 -4.01 -5.16
C LEU A 61 15.19 -3.84 -4.93
N SER A 62 14.80 -2.97 -4.01
CA SER A 62 13.39 -2.67 -3.69
C SER A 62 12.67 -2.08 -4.89
N ILE A 63 13.27 -1.12 -5.58
CA ILE A 63 12.72 -0.50 -6.80
C ILE A 63 12.53 -1.54 -7.91
N LEU A 64 13.55 -2.36 -8.20
CA LEU A 64 13.49 -3.33 -9.30
C LEU A 64 12.44 -4.42 -9.05
N ILE A 65 12.41 -4.99 -7.84
CA ILE A 65 11.44 -6.04 -7.51
C ILE A 65 10.03 -5.46 -7.48
N CYS A 66 9.80 -4.35 -6.80
CA CYS A 66 8.46 -3.82 -6.61
C CYS A 66 7.93 -3.12 -7.86
N GLY A 67 8.80 -2.46 -8.63
CA GLY A 67 8.41 -1.85 -9.91
C GLY A 67 7.96 -2.86 -10.97
N SER A 68 8.46 -4.10 -10.90
CA SER A 68 8.01 -5.17 -11.79
C SER A 68 6.52 -5.53 -11.63
N SER A 69 5.91 -5.24 -10.47
CA SER A 69 4.51 -5.60 -10.18
C SER A 69 3.52 -4.90 -11.11
N GLY A 70 3.65 -3.59 -11.30
CA GLY A 70 2.79 -2.84 -12.21
C GLY A 70 3.06 -3.17 -13.69
N ILE A 71 4.33 -3.41 -14.05
CA ILE A 71 4.69 -3.87 -15.40
C ILE A 71 4.04 -5.22 -15.68
N THR A 72 4.14 -6.16 -14.74
CA THR A 72 3.50 -7.47 -14.86
C THR A 72 1.99 -7.33 -14.96
N LEU A 73 1.36 -6.49 -14.14
CA LEU A 73 -0.07 -6.24 -14.19
C LEU A 73 -0.49 -5.68 -15.55
N TYR A 74 0.26 -4.75 -16.12
CA TYR A 74 -0.01 -4.17 -17.43
C TYR A 74 -0.05 -5.23 -18.53
N PHE A 75 0.95 -6.10 -18.62
CA PHE A 75 1.02 -7.13 -19.65
C PHE A 75 0.10 -8.33 -19.40
N LEU A 76 -0.29 -8.60 -18.16
CA LEU A 76 -1.19 -9.69 -17.79
C LEU A 76 -2.60 -9.21 -17.46
N TRP A 77 -2.99 -8.01 -17.91
CA TRP A 77 -4.27 -7.39 -17.57
C TRP A 77 -5.47 -8.33 -17.80
N ASP A 78 -5.56 -8.95 -18.97
CA ASP A 78 -6.66 -9.86 -19.34
C ASP A 78 -6.70 -11.14 -18.50
N LYS A 79 -5.60 -11.50 -17.84
CA LYS A 79 -5.51 -12.67 -16.96
C LYS A 79 -5.88 -12.36 -15.52
N PHE A 80 -5.92 -11.07 -15.17
CA PHE A 80 -6.16 -10.66 -13.79
C PHE A 80 -7.64 -10.69 -13.38
N GLY A 81 -8.55 -10.94 -14.33
CA GLY A 81 -9.99 -11.10 -14.08
C GLY A 81 -10.64 -9.86 -13.49
N PHE A 82 -10.34 -8.70 -14.03
CA PHE A 82 -11.01 -7.45 -13.69
C PHE A 82 -12.50 -7.50 -14.05
N ALA A 83 -13.33 -6.81 -13.26
CA ALA A 83 -14.73 -6.64 -13.54
C ALA A 83 -14.93 -5.89 -14.87
N SER A 84 -15.91 -6.30 -15.68
CA SER A 84 -16.19 -5.68 -16.99
C SER A 84 -16.62 -4.22 -16.87
N ASP A 85 -17.13 -3.79 -15.72
CA ASP A 85 -17.56 -2.44 -15.39
C ASP A 85 -16.55 -1.67 -14.51
N LEU A 86 -15.28 -2.15 -14.42
CA LEU A 86 -14.25 -1.55 -13.57
C LEU A 86 -14.12 -0.04 -13.76
N SER A 87 -14.13 0.44 -15.02
CA SER A 87 -14.06 1.88 -15.33
C SER A 87 -15.22 2.66 -14.71
N ALA A 88 -16.44 2.11 -14.78
CA ALA A 88 -17.61 2.73 -14.15
C ALA A 88 -17.50 2.74 -12.61
N GLN A 89 -17.03 1.65 -12.02
CA GLN A 89 -16.82 1.55 -10.57
C GLN A 89 -15.78 2.58 -10.07
N ILE A 90 -14.68 2.75 -10.80
CA ILE A 90 -13.63 3.73 -10.47
C ILE A 90 -14.15 5.16 -10.58
N LYS A 91 -14.92 5.47 -11.63
CA LYS A 91 -15.59 6.78 -11.76
C LYS A 91 -16.59 7.02 -10.63
N ALA A 92 -17.34 6.00 -10.20
CA ALA A 92 -18.26 6.08 -9.08
C ALA A 92 -17.54 6.35 -7.74
N LEU A 93 -16.24 6.00 -7.61
CA LEU A 93 -15.38 6.37 -6.49
C LEU A 93 -14.79 7.80 -6.61
N GLY A 94 -15.22 8.58 -7.60
CA GLY A 94 -14.79 9.96 -7.80
C GLY A 94 -13.44 10.11 -8.53
N LEU A 95 -12.87 9.04 -9.11
CA LEU A 95 -11.67 9.13 -9.92
C LEU A 95 -12.04 9.33 -11.39
N THR A 96 -11.81 10.54 -11.86
CA THR A 96 -12.11 10.99 -13.23
C THR A 96 -10.82 11.38 -13.96
N SER A 97 -10.88 11.57 -15.26
CA SER A 97 -9.72 11.99 -16.06
C SER A 97 -9.06 13.30 -15.54
N SER A 98 -9.82 14.15 -14.87
CA SER A 98 -9.30 15.43 -14.35
C SER A 98 -8.50 15.30 -13.05
N ASN A 99 -8.71 14.24 -12.25
CA ASN A 99 -8.07 14.10 -10.94
C ASN A 99 -7.27 12.80 -10.76
N TRP A 100 -7.33 11.88 -11.72
CA TRP A 100 -6.68 10.57 -11.64
C TRP A 100 -5.15 10.67 -11.45
N LEU A 101 -4.49 11.50 -12.28
CA LEU A 101 -3.04 11.69 -12.18
C LEU A 101 -2.64 12.34 -10.85
N THR A 102 -3.46 13.28 -10.34
CA THR A 102 -3.22 13.88 -9.02
C THR A 102 -3.37 12.84 -7.92
N PHE A 103 -4.37 11.94 -8.02
CA PHE A 103 -4.52 10.83 -7.08
C PHE A 103 -3.32 9.89 -7.13
N ILE A 104 -2.86 9.49 -8.31
CA ILE A 104 -1.67 8.64 -8.48
C ILE A 104 -0.44 9.31 -7.86
N ALA A 105 -0.21 10.58 -8.16
CA ALA A 105 0.93 11.33 -7.63
C ALA A 105 0.90 11.38 -6.10
N TYR A 106 -0.24 11.73 -5.50
CA TYR A 106 -0.37 11.75 -4.04
C TYR A 106 -0.20 10.35 -3.43
N PHE A 107 -0.86 9.35 -4.02
CA PHE A 107 -0.78 7.96 -3.55
C PHE A 107 0.66 7.45 -3.61
N ALA A 108 1.36 7.63 -4.72
CA ALA A 108 2.72 7.13 -4.86
C ALA A 108 3.75 7.94 -4.04
N LEU A 109 3.57 9.25 -3.89
CA LEU A 109 4.59 10.10 -3.26
C LEU A 109 4.38 10.33 -1.75
N VAL A 110 3.15 10.17 -1.24
CA VAL A 110 2.84 10.47 0.17
C VAL A 110 2.50 9.20 0.95
N ASN A 111 1.64 8.32 0.40
CA ASN A 111 1.19 7.12 1.08
C ASN A 111 2.34 6.23 1.60
N PRO A 112 3.41 5.94 0.82
CA PRO A 112 4.48 5.07 1.26
C PRO A 112 5.21 5.55 2.52
N PHE A 113 5.37 6.86 2.72
CA PHE A 113 5.99 7.37 3.94
C PHE A 113 5.14 7.09 5.18
N ILE A 114 3.82 7.28 5.06
CA ILE A 114 2.87 7.06 6.16
C ILE A 114 2.76 5.57 6.46
N GLU A 115 2.61 4.75 5.42
CA GLU A 115 2.47 3.30 5.56
C GLU A 115 3.76 2.63 6.07
N GLU A 116 4.93 2.96 5.52
CA GLU A 116 6.17 2.33 5.94
C GLU A 116 6.53 2.69 7.38
N TYR A 117 6.30 3.94 7.81
CA TYR A 117 6.49 4.31 9.20
C TYR A 117 5.53 3.55 10.14
N PHE A 118 4.26 3.34 9.70
CA PHE A 118 3.26 2.63 10.48
C PHE A 118 3.54 1.12 10.53
N TRP A 119 3.67 0.47 9.36
CA TRP A 119 3.76 -0.99 9.29
C TRP A 119 5.15 -1.53 9.62
N ARG A 120 6.22 -0.90 9.14
CA ARG A 120 7.61 -1.36 9.33
C ARG A 120 8.32 -0.61 10.44
N GLY A 121 7.95 0.64 10.70
CA GLY A 121 8.44 1.41 11.82
C GLY A 121 7.76 1.01 13.13
N TYR A 122 6.49 1.34 13.30
CA TYR A 122 5.77 1.15 14.55
C TYR A 122 5.40 -0.31 14.87
N PHE A 123 4.94 -1.08 13.86
CA PHE A 123 4.59 -2.50 14.00
C PHE A 123 5.71 -3.46 13.58
N GLY A 124 6.80 -2.98 13.01
CA GLY A 124 7.93 -3.80 12.58
C GLY A 124 8.57 -4.58 13.73
N ASN A 125 9.21 -5.68 13.39
CA ASN A 125 10.00 -6.49 14.31
C ASN A 125 11.25 -7.07 13.63
N SER A 126 12.12 -7.70 14.41
CA SER A 126 13.37 -8.30 13.95
C SER A 126 13.23 -9.75 13.43
N SER A 127 12.03 -10.33 13.40
CA SER A 127 11.81 -11.70 12.95
C SER A 127 12.17 -11.90 11.48
N LYS A 128 12.85 -13.00 11.17
CA LYS A 128 13.13 -13.44 9.78
C LYS A 128 11.91 -14.10 9.13
N SER A 129 11.03 -14.70 9.92
CA SER A 129 9.82 -15.38 9.46
C SER A 129 8.71 -14.39 9.14
N LEU A 130 7.67 -14.87 8.46
CA LEU A 130 6.41 -14.14 8.33
C LEU A 130 5.87 -13.77 9.73
N TYR A 131 5.26 -12.61 9.82
CA TYR A 131 4.74 -12.06 11.06
C TYR A 131 3.30 -11.58 10.87
N LEU A 132 2.52 -11.59 11.93
CA LEU A 132 1.10 -11.25 11.89
C LEU A 132 0.79 -9.94 11.16
N TYR A 133 1.60 -8.90 11.39
CA TYR A 133 1.37 -7.61 10.73
C TYR A 133 1.70 -7.58 9.25
N ASP A 134 2.43 -8.56 8.69
CA ASP A 134 2.57 -8.72 7.24
C ASP A 134 1.21 -9.12 6.62
N PHE A 135 0.41 -9.95 7.32
CA PHE A 135 -0.94 -10.33 6.90
C PHE A 135 -1.96 -9.21 7.12
N ILE A 136 -1.87 -8.50 8.26
CA ILE A 136 -2.74 -7.36 8.54
C ILE A 136 -2.49 -6.25 7.53
N TYR A 137 -1.24 -5.95 7.18
CA TYR A 137 -0.89 -5.03 6.10
C TYR A 137 -1.54 -5.42 4.77
N SER A 138 -1.44 -6.68 4.38
CA SER A 138 -2.03 -7.17 3.13
C SER A 138 -3.56 -7.08 3.15
N GLY A 139 -4.19 -7.44 4.27
CA GLY A 139 -5.62 -7.70 4.32
C GLY A 139 -6.52 -6.52 3.97
N PHE A 140 -6.15 -5.27 4.29
CA PHE A 140 -7.00 -4.12 3.96
C PHE A 140 -7.11 -3.87 2.45
N HIS A 141 -6.13 -4.31 1.66
CA HIS A 141 -6.22 -4.25 0.20
C HIS A 141 -7.35 -5.13 -0.36
N GLY A 142 -7.76 -6.15 0.40
CA GLY A 142 -8.95 -6.93 0.06
C GLY A 142 -10.23 -6.09 -0.02
N LEU A 143 -10.37 -5.04 0.82
CA LEU A 143 -11.49 -4.09 0.73
C LEU A 143 -11.44 -3.27 -0.58
N ILE A 144 -10.24 -2.90 -1.01
CA ILE A 144 -10.03 -2.13 -2.24
C ILE A 144 -10.35 -2.99 -3.46
N LEU A 145 -9.96 -4.26 -3.46
CA LEU A 145 -10.11 -5.19 -4.57
C LEU A 145 -11.51 -5.83 -4.64
N PHE A 146 -12.27 -5.78 -3.54
CA PHE A 146 -13.60 -6.40 -3.46
C PHE A 146 -14.55 -5.87 -4.54
N GLY A 147 -15.14 -6.79 -5.28
CA GLY A 147 -16.05 -6.49 -6.40
C GLY A 147 -15.38 -5.95 -7.67
N LYS A 148 -14.06 -5.71 -7.66
CA LYS A 148 -13.32 -5.16 -8.80
C LYS A 148 -12.52 -6.19 -9.57
N VAL A 149 -12.20 -7.32 -8.93
CA VAL A 149 -11.50 -8.44 -9.53
C VAL A 149 -12.10 -9.77 -9.06
N GLN A 150 -11.83 -10.84 -9.79
CA GLN A 150 -12.23 -12.20 -9.43
C GLN A 150 -11.57 -12.64 -8.11
N SER A 151 -12.20 -13.58 -7.38
CA SER A 151 -11.73 -14.05 -6.08
C SER A 151 -10.30 -14.62 -6.11
N TYR A 152 -9.93 -15.33 -7.18
CA TYR A 152 -8.56 -15.86 -7.32
C TYR A 152 -7.52 -14.75 -7.41
N SER A 153 -7.86 -13.62 -8.06
CA SER A 153 -6.97 -12.46 -8.15
C SER A 153 -6.84 -11.72 -6.82
N ILE A 154 -7.91 -11.69 -6.02
CA ILE A 154 -7.82 -11.17 -4.64
C ILE A 154 -6.82 -12.02 -3.83
N ILE A 155 -6.97 -13.35 -3.85
CA ILE A 155 -6.09 -14.26 -3.12
C ILE A 155 -4.64 -14.10 -3.59
N PHE A 156 -4.42 -14.03 -4.91
CA PHE A 156 -3.08 -13.83 -5.48
C PHE A 156 -2.48 -12.48 -5.05
N ALA A 157 -3.23 -11.37 -5.20
CA ALA A 157 -2.78 -10.05 -4.82
C ALA A 157 -2.47 -9.95 -3.32
N LEU A 158 -3.32 -10.49 -2.45
CA LEU A 158 -3.07 -10.53 -1.02
C LEU A 158 -1.83 -11.35 -0.68
N SER A 159 -1.58 -12.47 -1.38
CA SER A 159 -0.37 -13.27 -1.19
C SER A 159 0.90 -12.49 -1.58
N VAL A 160 0.86 -11.78 -2.71
CA VAL A 160 1.96 -10.89 -3.13
C VAL A 160 2.20 -9.78 -2.11
N LEU A 161 1.13 -9.19 -1.58
CA LEU A 161 1.22 -8.13 -0.55
C LEU A 161 1.76 -8.64 0.79
N VAL A 162 1.42 -9.87 1.21
CA VAL A 162 2.04 -10.50 2.38
C VAL A 162 3.55 -10.65 2.16
N PHE A 163 3.95 -11.14 0.96
CA PHE A 163 5.36 -11.24 0.60
C PHE A 163 6.04 -9.87 0.59
N ALA A 164 5.42 -8.85 -0.02
CA ALA A 164 5.96 -7.49 -0.04
C ALA A 164 6.12 -6.92 1.39
N GLY A 165 5.13 -7.14 2.26
CA GLY A 165 5.17 -6.76 3.67
C GLY A 165 6.36 -7.37 4.41
N TRP A 166 6.54 -8.67 4.26
CA TRP A 166 7.68 -9.39 4.80
C TRP A 166 9.00 -8.91 4.19
N PHE A 167 9.10 -8.78 2.87
CA PHE A 167 10.29 -8.37 2.13
C PHE A 167 10.79 -6.99 2.58
N TRP A 168 9.91 -5.99 2.63
CA TRP A 168 10.28 -4.65 3.09
C TRP A 168 10.69 -4.64 4.56
N ARG A 169 10.08 -5.47 5.40
CA ARG A 169 10.50 -5.63 6.79
C ARG A 169 11.89 -6.28 6.89
N GLN A 170 12.25 -7.24 6.02
CA GLN A 170 13.60 -7.78 5.96
C GLN A 170 14.61 -6.72 5.50
N ILE A 171 14.29 -5.95 4.46
CA ILE A 171 15.14 -4.84 4.01
C ILE A 171 15.33 -3.83 5.14
N ALA A 172 14.26 -3.38 5.79
CA ALA A 172 14.34 -2.43 6.89
C ALA A 172 15.26 -2.92 8.03
N ARG A 173 15.23 -4.23 8.32
CA ARG A 173 16.09 -4.85 9.31
C ARG A 173 17.56 -4.83 8.89
N GLU A 174 17.87 -5.23 7.67
CA GLU A 174 19.25 -5.32 7.16
C GLU A 174 19.87 -3.95 6.85
N ASP A 175 19.05 -3.00 6.39
CA ASP A 175 19.47 -1.65 6.02
C ASP A 175 19.42 -0.67 7.20
N HIS A 176 18.86 -1.08 8.33
CA HIS A 176 18.68 -0.22 9.51
C HIS A 176 17.99 1.12 9.21
N GLY A 177 17.08 1.11 8.23
CA GLY A 177 16.34 2.27 7.75
C GLY A 177 15.09 1.90 6.97
N LEU A 178 14.25 2.88 6.65
CA LEU A 178 13.00 2.69 5.92
C LEU A 178 13.03 3.29 4.50
N LEU A 179 14.13 3.93 4.10
CA LEU A 179 14.21 4.60 2.79
C LEU A 179 14.05 3.61 1.63
N ALA A 180 14.69 2.44 1.71
CA ALA A 180 14.59 1.43 0.67
C ALA A 180 13.16 0.82 0.56
N PRO A 181 12.48 0.43 1.66
CA PRO A 181 11.05 0.12 1.63
C PRO A 181 10.18 1.25 1.04
N VAL A 182 10.39 2.50 1.46
CA VAL A 182 9.63 3.65 0.94
C VAL A 182 9.76 3.75 -0.59
N PHE A 183 10.96 3.71 -1.14
CA PHE A 183 11.15 3.79 -2.60
C PHE A 183 10.55 2.59 -3.34
N GLY A 184 10.68 1.38 -2.80
CA GLY A 184 10.05 0.19 -3.39
C GLY A 184 8.53 0.32 -3.42
N HIS A 185 7.93 0.79 -2.32
CA HIS A 185 6.49 1.02 -2.21
C HIS A 185 6.02 2.13 -3.16
N MET A 186 6.75 3.27 -3.22
CA MET A 186 6.46 4.35 -4.18
C MET A 186 6.37 3.84 -5.62
N VAL A 187 7.34 3.04 -6.04
CA VAL A 187 7.41 2.53 -7.41
C VAL A 187 6.33 1.47 -7.65
N ALA A 188 6.02 0.61 -6.65
CA ALA A 188 4.90 -0.32 -6.73
C ALA A 188 3.57 0.40 -6.93
N ASP A 189 3.25 1.37 -6.05
CA ASP A 189 2.03 2.15 -6.11
C ASP A 189 1.90 2.89 -7.44
N PHE A 190 2.97 3.56 -7.86
CA PHE A 190 2.99 4.29 -9.12
C PHE A 190 2.74 3.37 -10.31
N THR A 191 3.49 2.27 -10.43
CA THR A 191 3.41 1.40 -11.60
C THR A 191 2.10 0.63 -11.66
N ILE A 192 1.56 0.18 -10.52
CA ILE A 192 0.26 -0.50 -10.44
C ILE A 192 -0.88 0.45 -10.81
N LEU A 193 -0.92 1.65 -10.21
CA LEU A 193 -1.98 2.63 -10.50
C LEU A 193 -1.89 3.15 -11.93
N MET A 194 -0.69 3.31 -12.49
CA MET A 194 -0.50 3.63 -13.90
C MET A 194 -0.97 2.51 -14.83
N ALA A 195 -0.72 1.24 -14.49
CA ALA A 195 -1.24 0.12 -15.25
C ALA A 195 -2.78 0.11 -15.28
N VAL A 196 -3.42 0.39 -14.14
CA VAL A 196 -4.88 0.55 -14.08
C VAL A 196 -5.34 1.75 -14.92
N TYR A 197 -4.72 2.92 -14.76
CA TYR A 197 -5.07 4.14 -15.49
C TYR A 197 -5.01 3.97 -17.02
N LEU A 198 -4.02 3.23 -17.51
CA LEU A 198 -3.82 3.03 -18.94
C LEU A 198 -4.80 2.02 -19.58
N HIS A 199 -5.53 1.23 -18.77
CA HIS A 199 -6.49 0.22 -19.26
C HIS A 199 -7.96 0.62 -19.10
N ILE A 200 -8.26 1.71 -18.38
CA ILE A 200 -9.65 2.12 -18.11
C ILE A 200 -9.95 3.51 -18.68
#